data_f6a2946f693e135663d64a5ac9da1b1d
#
_entry.id   f6a2946f693e135663d64a5ac9da1b1d
#
_cell.length_a   1.000
_cell.length_b   1.000
_cell.length_c   1.000
_cell.angle_alpha   90.00
_cell.angle_beta   90.00
_cell.angle_gamma   90.00
#
_symmetry.space_group_name_H-M   'P 1'
#
loop_
_entity.id
_entity.type
_entity.pdbx_description
1 polymer ?
#
loop_
_entity_poly.entity_id
_entity_poly.type
_entity_poly.pdbx_seq_one_letter_code
_entity_poly.pdbx_strand_id
1 'polypeptide(L)'
;KEEKRTSPEVPEGMWCKCPKCGQILYNEDRKEANFVCPKCGHYFRMEAYERIEIVADEYTFQEWDKKLPDKNPLHFKGYEKKLAALRESTGLLEAVVTGKACIYGEPCALIVCDSRFMMASMGHTVGEKITRAVERAIKEKLPVVLFTCSGGARMQEGIVSLMQMAKTAAALKKHSEAGLLSIVVLTDPTTGGVTASFAMLGDIILGEPQALVGFAG
;
A
#
# COMPACT_ATOMS: atom_id res chain seq x y z
N LYS A 1 -53.15 -19.52 -4.03
CA LYS A 1 -51.91 -19.32 -3.22
C LYS A 1 -50.85 -18.92 -4.24
N GLU A 2 -50.52 -17.63 -4.32
CA GLU A 2 -49.40 -17.14 -5.09
C GLU A 2 -48.11 -17.47 -4.35
N GLU A 3 -47.26 -18.26 -4.98
CA GLU A 3 -45.88 -18.47 -4.54
C GLU A 3 -45.12 -17.17 -4.72
N LYS A 4 -44.73 -16.55 -3.61
CA LYS A 4 -43.75 -15.44 -3.61
C LYS A 4 -42.45 -15.97 -4.22
N ARG A 5 -42.17 -15.58 -5.47
CA ARG A 5 -40.83 -15.72 -6.05
C ARG A 5 -39.87 -14.88 -5.21
N THR A 6 -39.12 -15.54 -4.34
CA THR A 6 -37.96 -14.91 -3.71
C THR A 6 -36.94 -14.62 -4.81
N SER A 7 -36.65 -13.36 -5.06
CA SER A 7 -35.51 -12.99 -5.90
C SER A 7 -34.25 -13.60 -5.29
N PRO A 8 -33.35 -14.21 -6.09
CA PRO A 8 -32.12 -14.74 -5.55
C PRO A 8 -31.34 -13.61 -4.88
N GLU A 9 -30.96 -13.80 -3.61
CA GLU A 9 -30.07 -12.91 -2.91
C GLU A 9 -28.71 -13.00 -3.59
N VAL A 10 -28.26 -11.90 -4.24
CA VAL A 10 -26.92 -11.77 -4.78
C VAL A 10 -26.00 -11.47 -3.60
N PRO A 11 -25.00 -12.32 -3.30
CA PRO A 11 -24.06 -12.06 -2.22
C PRO A 11 -23.39 -10.69 -2.38
N GLU A 12 -23.29 -9.95 -1.29
CA GLU A 12 -22.56 -8.68 -1.29
C GLU A 12 -21.10 -8.90 -1.71
N GLY A 13 -20.57 -7.99 -2.51
CA GLY A 13 -19.17 -8.02 -2.92
C GLY A 13 -18.87 -8.80 -4.20
N MET A 14 -19.84 -9.44 -4.87
CA MET A 14 -19.60 -10.13 -6.14
C MET A 14 -19.37 -9.17 -7.31
N TRP A 15 -19.91 -7.96 -7.25
CA TRP A 15 -19.90 -7.00 -8.35
C TRP A 15 -19.29 -5.67 -7.91
N CYS A 16 -18.57 -5.04 -8.81
CA CYS A 16 -18.08 -3.68 -8.62
C CYS A 16 -18.46 -2.80 -9.83
N LYS A 17 -18.52 -1.50 -9.60
CA LYS A 17 -18.76 -0.51 -10.64
C LYS A 17 -17.46 0.23 -10.95
N CYS A 18 -17.07 0.27 -12.22
CA CYS A 18 -15.93 1.07 -12.63
C CYS A 18 -16.20 2.56 -12.38
N PRO A 19 -15.36 3.26 -11.60
CA PRO A 19 -15.58 4.66 -11.27
C PRO A 19 -15.46 5.59 -12.48
N LYS A 20 -14.73 5.17 -13.53
CA LYS A 20 -14.50 5.98 -14.74
C LYS A 20 -15.61 5.84 -15.78
N CYS A 21 -16.02 4.62 -16.11
CA CYS A 21 -16.98 4.39 -17.21
C CYS A 21 -18.35 3.88 -16.74
N GLY A 22 -18.53 3.60 -15.45
CA GLY A 22 -19.79 3.10 -14.90
C GLY A 22 -20.11 1.64 -15.21
N GLN A 23 -19.22 0.91 -15.92
CA GLN A 23 -19.41 -0.52 -16.22
C GLN A 23 -19.50 -1.33 -14.92
N ILE A 24 -20.48 -2.21 -14.85
CA ILE A 24 -20.59 -3.22 -13.79
C ILE A 24 -19.72 -4.40 -14.20
N LEU A 25 -18.85 -4.83 -13.29
CA LEU A 25 -17.88 -5.90 -13.49
C LEU A 25 -18.03 -6.95 -12.38
N TYR A 26 -17.85 -8.20 -12.71
CA TYR A 26 -17.70 -9.25 -11.72
C TYR A 26 -16.31 -9.14 -11.07
N ASN A 27 -16.22 -9.30 -9.76
CA ASN A 27 -14.96 -9.06 -9.06
C ASN A 27 -13.87 -10.07 -9.43
N GLU A 28 -14.22 -11.30 -9.78
CA GLU A 28 -13.24 -12.28 -10.26
C GLU A 28 -12.69 -11.89 -11.62
N ASP A 29 -13.56 -11.48 -12.58
CA ASP A 29 -13.11 -10.99 -13.89
C ASP A 29 -12.18 -9.78 -13.75
N ARG A 30 -12.45 -8.90 -12.76
CA ARG A 30 -11.57 -7.77 -12.45
C ARG A 30 -10.20 -8.23 -11.95
N LYS A 31 -10.14 -9.26 -11.11
CA LYS A 31 -8.88 -9.85 -10.62
C LYS A 31 -8.10 -10.51 -11.76
N GLU A 32 -8.76 -11.33 -12.59
CA GLU A 32 -8.16 -11.94 -13.76
C GLU A 32 -7.62 -10.91 -14.76
N ALA A 33 -8.30 -9.77 -14.90
CA ALA A 33 -7.84 -8.61 -15.68
C ALA A 33 -6.77 -7.76 -14.97
N ASN A 34 -6.11 -8.26 -13.92
CA ASN A 34 -5.11 -7.53 -13.13
C ASN A 34 -5.60 -6.15 -12.65
N PHE A 35 -6.85 -6.07 -12.20
CA PHE A 35 -7.49 -4.85 -11.73
C PHE A 35 -7.56 -3.72 -12.76
N VAL A 36 -7.61 -4.06 -14.04
CA VAL A 36 -7.83 -3.11 -15.14
C VAL A 36 -9.23 -3.28 -15.71
N CYS A 37 -9.95 -2.18 -15.87
CA CYS A 37 -11.28 -2.25 -16.47
C CYS A 37 -11.20 -2.65 -17.95
N PRO A 38 -11.80 -3.76 -18.37
CA PRO A 38 -11.70 -4.24 -19.75
C PRO A 38 -12.39 -3.31 -20.76
N LYS A 39 -13.29 -2.43 -20.28
CA LYS A 39 -14.02 -1.50 -21.15
C LYS A 39 -13.25 -0.21 -21.42
N CYS A 40 -12.61 0.38 -20.39
CA CYS A 40 -12.03 1.71 -20.52
C CYS A 40 -10.55 1.82 -20.09
N GLY A 41 -9.92 0.70 -19.72
CA GLY A 41 -8.52 0.66 -19.30
C GLY A 41 -8.24 1.42 -17.99
N HIS A 42 -9.27 1.66 -17.16
CA HIS A 42 -9.07 2.29 -15.86
C HIS A 42 -8.43 1.29 -14.88
N TYR A 43 -7.39 1.72 -14.19
CA TYR A 43 -6.72 0.96 -13.14
C TYR A 43 -7.47 1.15 -11.82
N PHE A 44 -7.93 0.04 -11.23
CA PHE A 44 -8.54 0.06 -9.89
C PHE A 44 -7.45 0.11 -8.82
N ARG A 45 -7.74 0.76 -7.70
CA ARG A 45 -6.90 0.65 -6.52
C ARG A 45 -6.93 -0.79 -6.01
N MET A 46 -5.75 -1.32 -5.68
CA MET A 46 -5.60 -2.66 -5.13
C MET A 46 -5.38 -2.63 -3.63
N GLU A 47 -5.84 -3.67 -2.96
CA GLU A 47 -5.47 -3.95 -1.59
C GLU A 47 -4.02 -4.44 -1.50
N ALA A 48 -3.36 -4.21 -0.37
CA ALA A 48 -1.95 -4.59 -0.24
C ALA A 48 -1.72 -6.10 -0.45
N TYR A 49 -2.58 -6.94 0.12
CA TYR A 49 -2.45 -8.38 -0.05
C TYR A 49 -2.79 -8.86 -1.46
N GLU A 50 -3.77 -8.24 -2.15
CA GLU A 50 -4.04 -8.51 -3.57
C GLU A 50 -2.82 -8.16 -4.44
N ARG A 51 -2.16 -7.04 -4.14
CA ARG A 51 -0.92 -6.64 -4.84
C ARG A 51 0.21 -7.64 -4.60
N ILE A 52 0.37 -8.10 -3.37
CA ILE A 52 1.37 -9.11 -3.01
C ILE A 52 1.11 -10.42 -3.75
N GLU A 53 -0.15 -10.87 -3.80
CA GLU A 53 -0.56 -12.10 -4.49
C GLU A 53 -0.24 -12.08 -5.99
N ILE A 54 -0.39 -10.91 -6.66
CA ILE A 54 -0.10 -10.76 -8.08
C ILE A 54 1.41 -10.69 -8.36
N VAL A 55 2.19 -10.09 -7.45
CA VAL A 55 3.59 -9.75 -7.71
C VAL A 55 4.56 -10.80 -7.18
N ALA A 56 4.27 -11.38 -6.02
CA ALA A 56 5.14 -12.37 -5.40
C ALA A 56 4.88 -13.78 -5.93
N ASP A 57 5.91 -14.58 -5.99
CA ASP A 57 5.79 -16.00 -6.28
C ASP A 57 4.96 -16.68 -5.18
N GLU A 58 4.15 -17.66 -5.54
CA GLU A 58 3.24 -18.35 -4.62
C GLU A 58 3.98 -18.86 -3.37
N TYR A 59 3.38 -18.63 -2.20
CA TYR A 59 3.85 -19.09 -0.89
C TYR A 59 5.21 -18.54 -0.45
N THR A 60 5.78 -17.55 -1.14
CA THR A 60 7.09 -16.99 -0.76
C THR A 60 7.00 -15.79 0.19
N PHE A 61 5.85 -15.13 0.28
CA PHE A 61 5.70 -13.93 1.11
C PHE A 61 5.73 -14.26 2.61
N GLN A 62 6.66 -13.64 3.31
CA GLN A 62 6.83 -13.71 4.76
C GLN A 62 6.70 -12.31 5.35
N GLU A 63 5.57 -12.02 6.01
CA GLU A 63 5.30 -10.70 6.57
C GLU A 63 6.21 -10.36 7.74
N TRP A 64 6.75 -9.13 7.73
CA TRP A 64 7.58 -8.58 8.78
C TRP A 64 6.83 -7.51 9.58
N ASP A 65 7.17 -7.40 10.86
CA ASP A 65 6.70 -6.33 11.74
C ASP A 65 5.17 -6.10 11.71
N LYS A 66 4.39 -7.17 11.56
CA LYS A 66 2.93 -7.11 11.51
C LYS A 66 2.34 -6.37 12.71
N LYS A 67 2.85 -6.68 13.91
CA LYS A 67 2.32 -6.18 15.18
C LYS A 67 3.20 -5.08 15.80
N LEU A 68 3.51 -4.02 15.04
CA LEU A 68 4.13 -2.85 15.65
C LEU A 68 3.08 -2.04 16.42
N PRO A 69 3.41 -1.55 17.64
CA PRO A 69 2.47 -0.76 18.41
C PRO A 69 2.23 0.60 17.76
N ASP A 70 0.97 1.03 17.81
CA ASP A 70 0.62 2.40 17.44
C ASP A 70 1.14 3.40 18.43
N LYS A 71 1.27 4.61 17.93
CA LYS A 71 1.50 5.78 18.77
C LYS A 71 0.54 6.89 18.38
N ASN A 72 -0.01 7.53 19.39
CA ASN A 72 -0.70 8.80 19.26
C ASN A 72 0.18 9.90 19.90
N PRO A 73 1.25 10.32 19.21
CA PRO A 73 2.31 11.12 19.81
C PRO A 73 1.85 12.52 20.24
N LEU A 74 0.75 13.00 19.68
CA LEU A 74 0.19 14.31 19.97
C LEU A 74 -1.10 14.23 20.79
N HIS A 75 -1.50 13.04 21.25
CA HIS A 75 -2.78 12.82 21.93
C HIS A 75 -3.97 13.39 21.14
N PHE A 76 -3.94 13.23 19.80
CA PHE A 76 -4.97 13.75 18.93
C PHE A 76 -6.31 13.09 19.24
N LYS A 77 -7.32 13.90 19.55
CA LYS A 77 -8.63 13.44 20.00
C LYS A 77 -9.33 12.58 18.95
N GLY A 78 -9.75 11.38 19.33
CA GLY A 78 -10.48 10.45 18.47
C GLY A 78 -9.60 9.65 17.51
N TYR A 79 -8.28 9.87 17.48
CA TYR A 79 -7.38 9.18 16.54
C TYR A 79 -7.33 7.67 16.79
N GLU A 80 -7.17 7.25 18.03
CA GLU A 80 -7.14 5.82 18.42
C GLU A 80 -8.44 5.09 18.04
N LYS A 81 -9.59 5.75 18.29
CA LYS A 81 -10.90 5.22 17.91
C LYS A 81 -11.01 5.05 16.38
N LYS A 82 -10.49 6.01 15.61
CA LYS A 82 -10.46 5.94 14.14
C LYS A 82 -9.57 4.80 13.65
N LEU A 83 -8.38 4.63 14.26
CA LEU A 83 -7.48 3.51 13.93
C LEU A 83 -8.14 2.16 14.21
N ALA A 84 -8.81 2.02 15.37
CA ALA A 84 -9.53 0.80 15.73
C ALA A 84 -10.63 0.44 14.70
N ALA A 85 -11.46 1.41 14.31
CA ALA A 85 -12.49 1.22 13.31
C ALA A 85 -11.94 0.82 11.92
N LEU A 86 -10.80 1.42 11.52
CA LEU A 86 -10.15 1.07 10.26
C LEU A 86 -9.55 -0.33 10.29
N ARG A 87 -9.02 -0.78 11.42
CA ARG A 87 -8.55 -2.17 11.59
C ARG A 87 -9.68 -3.17 11.45
N GLU A 88 -10.81 -2.88 12.08
CA GLU A 88 -11.99 -3.73 11.99
C GLU A 88 -12.51 -3.83 10.55
N SER A 89 -12.60 -2.69 9.84
CA SER A 89 -13.15 -2.65 8.49
C SER A 89 -12.21 -3.14 7.40
N THR A 90 -10.89 -3.01 7.57
CA THR A 90 -9.90 -3.35 6.52
C THR A 90 -9.13 -4.64 6.79
N GLY A 91 -9.12 -5.13 8.02
CA GLY A 91 -8.25 -6.23 8.46
C GLY A 91 -6.76 -5.88 8.56
N LEU A 92 -6.39 -4.64 8.21
CA LEU A 92 -5.01 -4.14 8.28
C LEU A 92 -4.70 -3.63 9.68
N LEU A 93 -3.48 -3.80 10.15
CA LEU A 93 -3.01 -3.19 11.39
C LEU A 93 -2.44 -1.79 11.16
N GLU A 94 -1.91 -1.51 9.96
CA GLU A 94 -1.42 -0.21 9.52
C GLU A 94 -1.44 -0.12 7.98
N ALA A 95 -1.26 1.07 7.44
CA ALA A 95 -1.36 1.43 6.03
C ALA A 95 -0.24 0.87 5.12
N VAL A 96 0.67 0.07 5.66
CA VAL A 96 1.75 -0.56 4.92
C VAL A 96 1.95 -2.00 5.38
N VAL A 97 2.11 -2.90 4.42
CA VAL A 97 2.51 -4.30 4.62
C VAL A 97 3.95 -4.44 4.16
N THR A 98 4.79 -5.06 4.98
CA THR A 98 6.22 -5.25 4.70
C THR A 98 6.59 -6.71 4.90
N GLY A 99 7.46 -7.25 4.06
CA GLY A 99 7.89 -8.64 4.17
C GLY A 99 9.03 -8.98 3.22
N LYS A 100 9.41 -10.25 3.24
CA LYS A 100 10.28 -10.87 2.25
C LYS A 100 9.44 -11.66 1.28
N ALA A 101 9.76 -11.61 0.00
CA ALA A 101 9.12 -12.39 -1.05
C ALA A 101 10.15 -12.77 -2.11
N CYS A 102 9.77 -13.68 -3.02
CA CYS A 102 10.47 -13.86 -4.28
C CYS A 102 9.60 -13.30 -5.42
N ILE A 103 10.24 -12.75 -6.44
CA ILE A 103 9.64 -12.31 -7.69
C ILE A 103 10.40 -12.98 -8.82
N TYR A 104 9.79 -13.89 -9.55
CA TYR A 104 10.46 -14.75 -10.55
C TYR A 104 11.69 -15.48 -9.99
N GLY A 105 11.60 -15.99 -8.77
CA GLY A 105 12.67 -16.69 -8.07
C GLY A 105 13.67 -15.78 -7.36
N GLU A 106 13.69 -14.49 -7.63
CA GLU A 106 14.64 -13.54 -7.03
C GLU A 106 14.12 -12.97 -5.70
N PRO A 107 14.83 -13.17 -4.59
CA PRO A 107 14.38 -12.70 -3.29
C PRO A 107 14.48 -11.18 -3.16
N CYS A 108 13.47 -10.57 -2.56
CA CYS A 108 13.43 -9.13 -2.29
C CYS A 108 12.75 -8.80 -0.97
N ALA A 109 13.01 -7.61 -0.46
CA ALA A 109 12.17 -6.97 0.55
C ALA A 109 11.02 -6.26 -0.16
N LEU A 110 9.79 -6.74 0.08
CA LEU A 110 8.58 -6.22 -0.55
C LEU A 110 7.83 -5.32 0.43
N ILE A 111 7.52 -4.10 0.00
CA ILE A 111 6.83 -3.07 0.79
C ILE A 111 5.63 -2.59 -0.01
N VAL A 112 4.43 -2.73 0.53
CA VAL A 112 3.18 -2.39 -0.19
C VAL A 112 2.31 -1.51 0.68
N CYS A 113 2.03 -0.30 0.20
CA CYS A 113 1.09 0.63 0.85
C CYS A 113 -0.36 0.28 0.48
N ASP A 114 -1.31 0.58 1.39
CA ASP A 114 -2.74 0.33 1.21
C ASP A 114 -3.57 1.56 1.54
N SER A 115 -4.21 2.14 0.53
CA SER A 115 -4.99 3.38 0.67
C SER A 115 -6.27 3.25 1.48
N ARG A 116 -6.75 2.03 1.76
CA ARG A 116 -7.93 1.80 2.60
C ARG A 116 -7.69 2.23 4.04
N PHE A 117 -6.45 2.16 4.51
CA PHE A 117 -6.08 2.59 5.87
C PHE A 117 -5.56 4.02 5.84
N MET A 118 -6.34 5.00 6.31
CA MET A 118 -5.98 6.43 6.38
C MET A 118 -5.45 7.03 5.05
N MET A 119 -5.94 6.57 3.90
CA MET A 119 -5.39 6.94 2.59
C MET A 119 -3.87 6.68 2.47
N ALA A 120 -3.39 5.64 3.11
CA ALA A 120 -1.97 5.29 3.25
C ALA A 120 -1.08 6.46 3.71
N SER A 121 -1.63 7.40 4.47
CA SER A 121 -0.85 8.53 5.00
C SER A 121 0.26 8.03 5.91
N MET A 122 1.46 8.61 5.72
CA MET A 122 2.66 8.23 6.44
C MET A 122 2.64 8.80 7.86
N GLY A 123 2.35 7.95 8.86
CA GLY A 123 2.54 8.21 10.28
C GLY A 123 3.80 7.52 10.82
N HIS A 124 4.00 7.63 12.13
CA HIS A 124 5.13 7.02 12.84
C HIS A 124 5.30 5.53 12.51
N THR A 125 4.22 4.75 12.61
CA THR A 125 4.28 3.29 12.42
C THR A 125 4.55 2.91 10.97
N VAL A 126 4.00 3.66 10.01
CA VAL A 126 4.30 3.47 8.58
C VAL A 126 5.79 3.72 8.31
N GLY A 127 6.31 4.86 8.75
CA GLY A 127 7.73 5.18 8.59
C GLY A 127 8.66 4.19 9.29
N GLU A 128 8.28 3.71 10.47
CA GLU A 128 9.02 2.68 11.20
C GLU A 128 9.05 1.35 10.44
N LYS A 129 7.91 0.87 9.95
CA LYS A 129 7.84 -0.39 9.19
C LYS A 129 8.68 -0.33 7.92
N ILE A 130 8.59 0.77 7.16
CA ILE A 130 9.41 0.97 5.96
C ILE A 130 10.88 0.98 6.31
N THR A 131 11.29 1.76 7.33
CA THR A 131 12.68 1.84 7.77
C THR A 131 13.23 0.48 8.18
N ARG A 132 12.50 -0.28 9.00
CA ARG A 132 12.91 -1.63 9.43
C ARG A 132 13.02 -2.60 8.27
N ALA A 133 12.09 -2.56 7.32
CA ALA A 133 12.13 -3.40 6.14
C ALA A 133 13.39 -3.12 5.31
N VAL A 134 13.72 -1.84 5.09
CA VAL A 134 14.93 -1.42 4.37
C VAL A 134 16.20 -1.80 5.14
N GLU A 135 16.26 -1.58 6.46
CA GLU A 135 17.40 -1.98 7.28
C GLU A 135 17.61 -3.50 7.32
N ARG A 136 16.51 -4.26 7.29
CA ARG A 136 16.56 -5.72 7.19
C ARG A 136 17.04 -6.16 5.80
N ALA A 137 16.57 -5.49 4.74
CA ALA A 137 17.06 -5.72 3.38
C ALA A 137 18.58 -5.52 3.27
N ILE A 138 19.15 -4.48 3.92
CA ILE A 138 20.59 -4.28 3.97
C ILE A 138 21.30 -5.48 4.62
N LYS A 139 20.81 -5.95 5.78
CA LYS A 139 21.40 -7.08 6.49
C LYS A 139 21.35 -8.38 5.70
N GLU A 140 20.25 -8.62 5.01
CA GLU A 140 20.02 -9.82 4.19
C GLU A 140 20.52 -9.66 2.74
N LYS A 141 21.08 -8.50 2.37
CA LYS A 141 21.57 -8.16 1.02
C LYS A 141 20.49 -8.32 -0.05
N LEU A 142 19.27 -7.87 0.26
CA LEU A 142 18.12 -7.95 -0.62
C LEU A 142 17.89 -6.61 -1.36
N PRO A 143 17.44 -6.63 -2.62
CA PRO A 143 16.82 -5.47 -3.24
C PRO A 143 15.51 -5.11 -2.53
N VAL A 144 15.11 -3.85 -2.62
CA VAL A 144 13.82 -3.36 -2.13
C VAL A 144 12.89 -3.13 -3.31
N VAL A 145 11.68 -3.68 -3.24
CA VAL A 145 10.57 -3.37 -4.16
C VAL A 145 9.45 -2.74 -3.36
N LEU A 146 9.06 -1.51 -3.73
CA LEU A 146 8.14 -0.69 -2.95
C LEU A 146 6.99 -0.19 -3.84
N PHE A 147 5.77 -0.60 -3.51
CA PHE A 147 4.54 -0.09 -4.12
C PHE A 147 3.98 1.03 -3.24
N THR A 148 3.97 2.25 -3.78
CA THR A 148 3.50 3.43 -3.06
C THR A 148 2.06 3.76 -3.43
N CYS A 149 1.24 4.02 -2.42
CA CYS A 149 0.04 4.82 -2.57
C CYS A 149 -0.10 5.67 -1.30
N SER A 150 -0.43 6.94 -1.41
CA SER A 150 -0.57 7.77 -0.21
C SER A 150 -1.19 9.13 -0.49
N GLY A 151 -1.97 9.61 0.49
CA GLY A 151 -2.38 11.01 0.58
C GLY A 151 -1.33 11.95 1.20
N GLY A 152 -0.13 11.44 1.56
CA GLY A 152 0.96 12.25 2.14
C GLY A 152 1.23 12.00 3.62
N ALA A 153 1.73 13.00 4.34
CA ALA A 153 2.01 12.91 5.77
C ALA A 153 0.71 12.86 6.60
N ARG A 154 0.70 12.05 7.68
CA ARG A 154 -0.46 11.86 8.55
C ARG A 154 -0.68 13.05 9.48
N MET A 155 -1.71 13.84 9.22
CA MET A 155 -2.01 15.09 9.94
C MET A 155 -2.17 14.89 11.45
N GLN A 156 -2.77 13.78 11.90
CA GLN A 156 -3.01 13.47 13.30
C GLN A 156 -1.73 13.31 14.12
N GLU A 157 -0.63 13.05 13.46
CA GLU A 157 0.69 12.87 14.09
C GLU A 157 1.61 14.09 13.90
N GLY A 158 1.14 15.14 13.22
CA GLY A 158 1.81 16.43 13.09
C GLY A 158 3.27 16.31 12.65
N ILE A 159 4.17 16.98 13.38
CA ILE A 159 5.62 16.99 13.08
C ILE A 159 6.25 15.58 13.07
N VAL A 160 5.72 14.65 13.87
CA VAL A 160 6.25 13.28 13.93
C VAL A 160 6.07 12.56 12.57
N SER A 161 4.95 12.82 11.87
CA SER A 161 4.74 12.29 10.52
C SER A 161 5.70 12.91 9.51
N LEU A 162 6.02 14.19 9.61
CA LEU A 162 7.01 14.85 8.75
C LEU A 162 8.43 14.29 8.97
N MET A 163 8.78 13.97 10.20
CA MET A 163 10.08 13.35 10.52
C MET A 163 10.25 11.95 9.92
N GLN A 164 9.16 11.27 9.55
CA GLN A 164 9.24 10.00 8.86
C GLN A 164 9.81 10.15 7.44
N MET A 165 9.64 11.31 6.80
CA MET A 165 10.26 11.59 5.51
C MET A 165 11.79 11.47 5.58
N ALA A 166 12.40 12.15 6.55
CA ALA A 166 13.85 12.09 6.76
C ALA A 166 14.31 10.68 7.16
N LYS A 167 13.53 10.00 8.01
CA LYS A 167 13.85 8.67 8.50
C LYS A 167 13.87 7.62 7.38
N THR A 168 12.85 7.58 6.54
CA THR A 168 12.77 6.65 5.42
C THR A 168 13.81 6.97 4.34
N ALA A 169 14.05 8.27 4.07
CA ALA A 169 15.10 8.70 3.15
C ALA A 169 16.50 8.29 3.62
N ALA A 170 16.78 8.43 4.92
CA ALA A 170 18.07 7.98 5.49
C ALA A 170 18.27 6.47 5.39
N ALA A 171 17.19 5.67 5.56
CA ALA A 171 17.26 4.22 5.40
C ALA A 171 17.55 3.83 3.94
N LEU A 172 16.84 4.42 2.98
CA LEU A 172 17.09 4.17 1.55
C LEU A 172 18.47 4.63 1.12
N LYS A 173 18.97 5.74 1.64
CA LYS A 173 20.35 6.20 1.41
C LYS A 173 21.37 5.15 1.83
N LYS A 174 21.24 4.57 3.03
CA LYS A 174 22.10 3.49 3.53
C LYS A 174 21.99 2.24 2.66
N HIS A 175 20.79 1.92 2.17
CA HIS A 175 20.56 0.79 1.27
C HIS A 175 21.30 0.97 -0.06
N SER A 176 21.20 2.15 -0.66
CA SER A 176 21.94 2.54 -1.86
C SER A 176 23.45 2.52 -1.65
N GLU A 177 23.96 3.03 -0.52
CA GLU A 177 25.39 2.99 -0.16
C GLU A 177 25.92 1.55 0.03
N ALA A 178 25.04 0.61 0.38
CA ALA A 178 25.36 -0.81 0.41
C ALA A 178 25.39 -1.46 -0.99
N GLY A 179 25.17 -0.70 -2.07
CA GLY A 179 25.17 -1.18 -3.44
C GLY A 179 23.95 -2.05 -3.79
N LEU A 180 22.82 -1.89 -3.09
CA LEU A 180 21.63 -2.68 -3.28
C LEU A 180 20.59 -1.91 -4.08
N LEU A 181 19.88 -2.62 -4.97
CA LEU A 181 18.87 -2.07 -5.87
C LEU A 181 17.56 -1.73 -5.15
N SER A 182 17.02 -0.56 -5.41
CA SER A 182 15.68 -0.15 -4.97
C SER A 182 14.78 0.18 -6.17
N ILE A 183 13.62 -0.48 -6.24
CA ILE A 183 12.60 -0.27 -7.27
C ILE A 183 11.35 0.29 -6.58
N VAL A 184 10.87 1.44 -7.05
CA VAL A 184 9.64 2.06 -6.57
C VAL A 184 8.60 2.04 -7.67
N VAL A 185 7.40 1.55 -7.36
CA VAL A 185 6.24 1.59 -8.25
C VAL A 185 5.23 2.56 -7.68
N LEU A 186 5.01 3.65 -8.40
CA LEU A 186 4.05 4.70 -8.03
C LEU A 186 2.65 4.26 -8.44
N THR A 187 1.75 4.10 -7.47
CA THR A 187 0.35 3.75 -7.74
C THR A 187 -0.60 4.87 -7.32
N ASP A 188 -1.88 4.78 -7.66
CA ASP A 188 -2.86 5.84 -7.45
C ASP A 188 -3.45 5.85 -6.02
N PRO A 189 -3.41 7.00 -5.32
CA PRO A 189 -2.58 8.19 -5.55
C PRO A 189 -1.22 8.10 -4.83
N THR A 190 -0.17 8.76 -5.34
CA THR A 190 1.08 8.97 -4.61
C THR A 190 1.35 10.46 -4.52
N THR A 191 1.07 11.07 -3.34
CA THR A 191 1.07 12.53 -3.20
C THR A 191 1.76 13.02 -1.93
N GLY A 192 1.99 14.32 -1.85
CA GLY A 192 2.46 15.04 -0.66
C GLY A 192 3.80 14.57 -0.13
N GLY A 193 3.90 14.39 1.19
CA GLY A 193 5.15 14.02 1.87
C GLY A 193 5.71 12.65 1.45
N VAL A 194 4.89 11.73 0.94
CA VAL A 194 5.35 10.44 0.42
C VAL A 194 6.07 10.63 -0.91
N THR A 195 5.51 11.43 -1.83
CA THR A 195 6.21 11.80 -3.08
C THR A 195 7.52 12.52 -2.78
N ALA A 196 7.52 13.45 -1.81
CA ALA A 196 8.72 14.20 -1.42
C ALA A 196 9.72 13.40 -0.56
N SER A 197 9.54 12.09 -0.42
CA SER A 197 10.44 11.22 0.35
C SER A 197 10.66 9.88 -0.35
N PHE A 198 10.35 8.77 0.29
CA PHE A 198 10.72 7.43 -0.17
C PHE A 198 10.18 7.05 -1.55
N ALA A 199 9.07 7.66 -2.02
CA ALA A 199 8.51 7.34 -3.34
C ALA A 199 9.41 7.78 -4.52
N MET A 200 10.20 8.83 -4.34
CA MET A 200 11.07 9.38 -5.40
C MET A 200 12.56 9.08 -5.18
N LEU A 201 12.88 8.12 -4.30
CA LEU A 201 14.27 7.78 -3.96
C LEU A 201 14.70 6.40 -4.45
N GLY A 202 13.89 5.75 -5.29
CA GLY A 202 14.29 4.49 -5.93
C GLY A 202 15.34 4.69 -7.02
N ASP A 203 16.19 3.69 -7.22
CA ASP A 203 17.13 3.65 -8.36
C ASP A 203 16.35 3.50 -9.67
N ILE A 204 15.25 2.75 -9.63
CA ILE A 204 14.28 2.61 -10.72
C ILE A 204 12.92 3.04 -10.21
N ILE A 205 12.29 3.96 -10.91
CA ILE A 205 10.94 4.45 -10.59
C ILE A 205 10.01 4.12 -11.75
N LEU A 206 8.98 3.33 -11.47
CA LEU A 206 7.93 2.96 -12.40
C LEU A 206 6.64 3.66 -11.98
N GLY A 207 5.75 3.94 -12.90
CA GLY A 207 4.42 4.50 -12.62
C GLY A 207 3.33 3.65 -13.23
N GLU A 208 2.30 3.31 -12.46
CA GLU A 208 1.10 2.74 -13.05
C GLU A 208 0.44 3.78 -13.98
N PRO A 209 -0.08 3.35 -15.13
CA PRO A 209 -0.78 4.27 -16.03
C PRO A 209 -1.95 4.96 -15.32
N GLN A 210 -2.06 6.28 -15.52
CA GLN A 210 -3.09 7.15 -14.95
C GLN A 210 -3.01 7.36 -13.43
N ALA A 211 -1.98 6.85 -12.73
CA ALA A 211 -1.78 7.14 -11.32
C ALA A 211 -1.59 8.66 -11.08
N LEU A 212 -2.29 9.19 -10.10
CA LEU A 212 -2.09 10.56 -9.65
C LEU A 212 -0.80 10.63 -8.85
N VAL A 213 0.22 11.26 -9.42
CA VAL A 213 1.52 11.47 -8.75
C VAL A 213 1.81 12.96 -8.70
N GLY A 214 2.11 13.48 -7.52
CA GLY A 214 2.44 14.89 -7.38
C GLY A 214 2.67 15.35 -5.95
N PHE A 215 3.26 16.53 -5.82
CA PHE A 215 3.44 17.21 -4.55
C PHE A 215 2.29 18.20 -4.32
N ALA A 216 1.08 17.66 -4.25
CA ALA A 216 -0.13 18.41 -3.93
C ALA A 216 -0.93 17.66 -2.86
N GLY A 217 -1.60 18.41 -2.03
CA GLY A 217 -2.50 17.88 -1.01
C GLY A 217 -3.97 18.09 -1.38
#